data_73e8b5e663f9daf2ce6f0e6b8b0b7f64
#
_entry.id   73e8b5e663f9daf2ce6f0e6b8b0b7f64
#
_cell.length_a   1.000
_cell.length_b   1.000
_cell.length_c   1.000
_cell.angle_alpha   90.00
_cell.angle_beta   90.00
_cell.angle_gamma   90.00
#
_symmetry.space_group_name_H-M   'P 1'
#
loop_
_entity.id
_entity.type
_entity.pdbx_description
1 polymer ?
#
loop_
_entity_poly.entity_id
_entity_poly.type
_entity_poly.pdbx_seq_one_letter_code
_entity_poly.pdbx_strand_id
1 'polypeptide(L)'
;MPKLSEMFQEIAEGFNEVKKSKEIFPVVMAMAIVGICYMGNNLVALPYITTERYGLGSAGFAIVTSSFWAGTVFSNVVLILNQQLKNWGKIMVFNLFFGTILIFLVFNVPFWVFCFLVFAWGSGAGVVISMSRTITQTFAKETHRGRILSIYSLAIFSFGPLGALICGFIIENFGIANNVIISSLTAMIALSILVIKTDLYKIKSPK
;
A
#
# COMPACT_ATOMS: atom_id res chain seq x y z
N MET A 1 -0.23 -16.89 30.73
CA MET A 1 0.26 -15.89 29.76
C MET A 1 1.50 -16.48 29.12
N PRO A 2 1.64 -16.50 27.78
CA PRO A 2 2.86 -16.97 27.14
C PRO A 2 4.05 -16.12 27.60
N LYS A 3 5.21 -16.74 27.80
CA LYS A 3 6.45 -16.05 28.20
C LYS A 3 6.90 -15.15 27.04
N LEU A 4 7.48 -14.01 27.36
CA LEU A 4 7.96 -13.04 26.33
C LEU A 4 8.89 -13.73 25.31
N SER A 5 9.71 -14.69 25.75
CA SER A 5 10.59 -15.50 24.91
C SER A 5 9.82 -16.37 23.90
N GLU A 6 8.67 -16.91 24.29
CA GLU A 6 7.81 -17.71 23.41
C GLU A 6 7.19 -16.83 22.31
N MET A 7 6.78 -15.60 22.65
CA MET A 7 6.25 -14.64 21.67
C MET A 7 7.31 -14.24 20.62
N PHE A 8 8.56 -13.97 21.04
CA PHE A 8 9.64 -13.67 20.09
C PHE A 8 9.96 -14.85 19.19
N GLN A 9 9.95 -16.05 19.74
CA GLN A 9 10.17 -17.28 18.96
C GLN A 9 9.06 -17.49 17.92
N GLU A 10 7.80 -17.27 18.31
CA GLU A 10 6.65 -17.36 17.40
C GLU A 10 6.72 -16.33 16.25
N ILE A 11 7.17 -15.11 16.54
CA ILE A 11 7.38 -14.08 15.52
C ILE A 11 8.51 -14.50 14.56
N ALA A 12 9.63 -14.99 15.10
CA ALA A 12 10.75 -15.45 14.28
C ALA A 12 10.38 -16.63 13.38
N GLU A 13 9.60 -17.59 13.89
CA GLU A 13 9.07 -18.70 13.10
C GLU A 13 8.17 -18.21 11.96
N GLY A 14 7.29 -17.25 12.25
CA GLY A 14 6.43 -16.63 11.24
C GLY A 14 7.25 -15.92 10.14
N PHE A 15 8.29 -15.18 10.50
CA PHE A 15 9.21 -14.55 9.53
C PHE A 15 9.93 -15.59 8.66
N ASN A 16 10.36 -16.70 9.25
CA ASN A 16 11.00 -17.78 8.51
C ASN A 16 10.03 -18.43 7.52
N GLU A 17 8.77 -18.65 7.91
CA GLU A 17 7.75 -19.20 7.00
C GLU A 17 7.41 -18.23 5.87
N VAL A 18 7.30 -16.93 6.16
CA VAL A 18 7.12 -15.89 5.10
C VAL A 18 8.30 -15.92 4.13
N LYS A 19 9.55 -15.94 4.64
CA LYS A 19 10.77 -15.93 3.80
C LYS A 19 10.91 -17.17 2.91
N LYS A 20 10.39 -18.32 3.34
CA LYS A 20 10.41 -19.57 2.57
C LYS A 20 9.36 -19.62 1.47
N SER A 21 8.26 -18.85 1.59
CA SER A 21 7.18 -18.86 0.62
C SER A 21 7.49 -17.94 -0.55
N LYS A 22 7.50 -18.51 -1.77
CA LYS A 22 7.73 -17.76 -3.01
C LYS A 22 6.57 -16.82 -3.36
N GLU A 23 5.38 -17.11 -2.84
CA GLU A 23 4.16 -16.34 -3.07
C GLU A 23 3.99 -15.24 -2.01
N ILE A 24 4.22 -15.56 -0.73
CA ILE A 24 3.92 -14.66 0.39
C ILE A 24 5.03 -13.62 0.58
N PHE A 25 6.30 -14.03 0.46
CA PHE A 25 7.44 -13.13 0.66
C PHE A 25 7.37 -11.86 -0.19
N PRO A 26 7.20 -11.94 -1.54
CA PRO A 26 7.12 -10.74 -2.35
C PRO A 26 5.89 -9.87 -2.05
N VAL A 27 4.78 -10.47 -1.61
CA VAL A 27 3.59 -9.71 -1.20
C VAL A 27 3.88 -8.90 0.07
N VAL A 28 4.49 -9.52 1.08
CA VAL A 28 4.86 -8.83 2.34
C VAL A 28 5.86 -7.70 2.06
N MET A 29 6.86 -7.93 1.20
CA MET A 29 7.81 -6.88 0.79
C MET A 29 7.14 -5.74 0.03
N ALA A 30 6.19 -6.04 -0.87
CA ALA A 30 5.41 -5.03 -1.55
C ALA A 30 4.61 -4.17 -0.56
N MET A 31 4.01 -4.78 0.47
CA MET A 31 3.26 -4.06 1.50
C MET A 31 4.16 -3.18 2.38
N ALA A 32 5.40 -3.57 2.64
CA ALA A 32 6.37 -2.71 3.31
C ALA A 32 6.73 -1.47 2.46
N ILE A 33 6.93 -1.65 1.15
CA ILE A 33 7.15 -0.53 0.21
C ILE A 33 5.93 0.41 0.18
N VAL A 34 4.71 -0.15 0.13
CA VAL A 34 3.45 0.62 0.20
C VAL A 34 3.36 1.40 1.51
N GLY A 35 3.74 0.79 2.64
CA GLY A 35 3.77 1.45 3.95
C GLY A 35 4.68 2.68 3.93
N ILE A 36 5.91 2.54 3.46
CA ILE A 36 6.88 3.64 3.43
C ILE A 36 6.48 4.72 2.42
N CYS A 37 6.21 4.33 1.17
CA CYS A 37 6.09 5.29 0.08
C CYS A 37 4.68 5.89 -0.06
N TYR A 38 3.62 5.10 0.19
CA TYR A 38 2.25 5.54 -0.07
C TYR A 38 1.49 5.91 1.20
N MET A 39 1.65 5.17 2.29
CA MET A 39 0.92 5.46 3.52
C MET A 39 1.41 6.74 4.18
N GLY A 40 2.71 7.07 4.09
CA GLY A 40 3.26 8.36 4.51
C GLY A 40 2.60 9.54 3.78
N ASN A 41 2.42 9.42 2.46
CA ASN A 41 1.72 10.44 1.68
C ASN A 41 0.23 10.57 2.05
N ASN A 42 -0.44 9.47 2.34
CA ASN A 42 -1.83 9.50 2.80
C ASN A 42 -1.98 10.22 4.15
N LEU A 43 -1.06 9.95 5.08
CA LEU A 43 -1.11 10.50 6.45
C LEU A 43 -0.63 11.94 6.56
N VAL A 44 0.33 12.37 5.72
CA VAL A 44 0.99 13.67 5.85
C VAL A 44 0.79 14.56 4.63
N ALA A 45 1.04 14.05 3.41
CA ALA A 45 0.97 14.87 2.22
C ALA A 45 -0.46 15.30 1.86
N LEU A 46 -1.46 14.42 1.98
CA LEU A 46 -2.85 14.77 1.67
C LEU A 46 -3.39 15.88 2.59
N PRO A 47 -3.29 15.80 3.94
CA PRO A 47 -3.70 16.91 4.79
C PRO A 47 -2.91 18.19 4.51
N TYR A 48 -1.59 18.09 4.30
CA TYR A 48 -0.74 19.24 3.97
C TYR A 48 -1.20 19.94 2.68
N ILE A 49 -1.41 19.19 1.59
CA ILE A 49 -1.89 19.76 0.32
C ILE A 49 -3.28 20.40 0.50
N THR A 50 -4.16 19.75 1.24
CA THR A 50 -5.52 20.24 1.47
C THR A 50 -5.52 21.58 2.21
N THR A 51 -4.64 21.73 3.21
CA THR A 51 -4.54 22.94 4.02
C THR A 51 -3.76 24.04 3.30
N GLU A 52 -2.54 23.75 2.84
CA GLU A 52 -1.61 24.75 2.33
C GLU A 52 -1.92 25.20 0.90
N ARG A 53 -2.36 24.27 0.05
CA ARG A 53 -2.62 24.61 -1.36
C ARG A 53 -4.04 25.10 -1.59
N TYR A 54 -5.02 24.49 -0.92
CA TYR A 54 -6.44 24.82 -1.15
C TYR A 54 -7.04 25.69 -0.05
N GLY A 55 -6.31 25.95 1.04
CA GLY A 55 -6.81 26.76 2.17
C GLY A 55 -8.00 26.10 2.89
N LEU A 56 -8.16 24.79 2.76
CA LEU A 56 -9.28 24.05 3.31
C LEU A 56 -8.87 23.39 4.63
N GLY A 57 -9.71 23.56 5.66
CA GLY A 57 -9.50 22.94 6.96
C GLY A 57 -9.97 21.47 7.01
N SER A 58 -10.38 21.02 8.20
CA SER A 58 -10.81 19.65 8.47
C SER A 58 -11.94 19.15 7.54
N ALA A 59 -12.88 20.01 7.16
CA ALA A 59 -13.96 19.65 6.24
C ALA A 59 -13.41 19.32 4.83
N GLY A 60 -12.47 20.11 4.31
CA GLY A 60 -11.80 19.81 3.03
C GLY A 60 -11.02 18.50 3.09
N PHE A 61 -10.29 18.27 4.17
CA PHE A 61 -9.57 17.01 4.38
C PHE A 61 -10.52 15.80 4.49
N ALA A 62 -11.69 15.97 5.12
CA ALA A 62 -12.71 14.93 5.16
C ALA A 62 -13.20 14.54 3.76
N ILE A 63 -13.41 15.52 2.85
CA ILE A 63 -13.79 15.27 1.45
C ILE A 63 -12.70 14.47 0.73
N VAL A 64 -11.44 14.89 0.87
CA VAL A 64 -10.28 14.22 0.25
C VAL A 64 -10.15 12.78 0.73
N THR A 65 -10.22 12.57 2.05
CA THR A 65 -10.16 11.23 2.66
C THR A 65 -11.35 10.36 2.23
N SER A 66 -12.56 10.93 2.18
CA SER A 66 -13.74 10.23 1.68
C SER A 66 -13.58 9.83 0.21
N SER A 67 -12.95 10.66 -0.62
CA SER A 67 -12.66 10.33 -2.01
C SER A 67 -11.74 9.10 -2.12
N PHE A 68 -10.68 9.04 -1.29
CA PHE A 68 -9.78 7.87 -1.24
C PHE A 68 -10.53 6.58 -0.87
N TRP A 69 -11.32 6.62 0.20
CA TRP A 69 -12.05 5.43 0.66
C TRP A 69 -13.19 5.05 -0.30
N ALA A 70 -13.84 6.02 -0.94
CA ALA A 70 -14.83 5.76 -1.99
C ALA A 70 -14.18 5.01 -3.17
N GLY A 71 -12.98 5.41 -3.60
CA GLY A 71 -12.22 4.69 -4.61
C GLY A 71 -11.88 3.26 -4.18
N THR A 72 -11.46 3.08 -2.92
CA THR A 72 -11.19 1.76 -2.35
C THR A 72 -12.43 0.86 -2.35
N VAL A 73 -13.58 1.38 -1.94
CA VAL A 73 -14.85 0.63 -1.98
C VAL A 73 -15.23 0.30 -3.42
N PHE A 74 -15.18 1.28 -4.32
CA PHE A 74 -15.49 1.09 -5.73
C PHE A 74 -14.68 -0.06 -6.35
N SER A 75 -13.36 -0.06 -6.17
CA SER A 75 -12.51 -1.11 -6.73
C SER A 75 -12.78 -2.49 -6.13
N ASN A 76 -13.10 -2.57 -4.83
CA ASN A 76 -13.48 -3.84 -4.21
C ASN A 76 -14.81 -4.38 -4.73
N VAL A 77 -15.80 -3.52 -5.00
CA VAL A 77 -17.05 -3.93 -5.66
C VAL A 77 -16.75 -4.48 -7.05
N VAL A 78 -15.90 -3.79 -7.84
CA VAL A 78 -15.48 -4.28 -9.16
C VAL A 78 -14.77 -5.64 -9.06
N LEU A 79 -13.92 -5.86 -8.07
CA LEU A 79 -13.28 -7.15 -7.85
C LEU A 79 -14.27 -8.27 -7.52
N ILE A 80 -15.28 -7.99 -6.69
CA ILE A 80 -16.32 -8.96 -6.33
C ILE A 80 -17.15 -9.35 -7.56
N LEU A 81 -17.49 -8.38 -8.41
CA LEU A 81 -18.24 -8.64 -9.64
C LEU A 81 -17.45 -9.46 -10.67
N ASN A 82 -16.12 -9.37 -10.65
CA ASN A 82 -15.21 -10.06 -11.55
C ASN A 82 -14.53 -11.28 -10.89
N GLN A 83 -15.29 -12.18 -10.28
CA GLN A 83 -14.80 -13.33 -9.51
C GLN A 83 -13.88 -14.32 -10.28
N GLN A 84 -13.81 -14.25 -11.60
CA GLN A 84 -13.00 -15.15 -12.44
C GLN A 84 -11.54 -14.69 -12.63
N LEU A 85 -11.00 -13.86 -11.75
CA LEU A 85 -9.65 -13.34 -11.87
C LEU A 85 -8.60 -14.44 -11.61
N LYS A 86 -7.99 -14.94 -12.70
CA LYS A 86 -6.98 -16.02 -12.65
C LYS A 86 -5.57 -15.51 -12.34
N ASN A 87 -5.25 -14.27 -12.68
CA ASN A 87 -3.88 -13.73 -12.63
C ASN A 87 -3.74 -12.71 -11.48
N TRP A 88 -3.79 -13.18 -10.25
CA TRP A 88 -3.75 -12.33 -9.05
C TRP A 88 -2.50 -11.45 -8.96
N GLY A 89 -1.33 -12.04 -9.26
CA GLY A 89 -0.07 -11.30 -9.23
C GLY A 89 -0.01 -10.16 -10.25
N LYS A 90 -0.49 -10.38 -11.48
CA LYS A 90 -0.52 -9.33 -12.51
C LYS A 90 -1.43 -8.16 -12.11
N ILE A 91 -2.61 -8.46 -11.55
CA ILE A 91 -3.55 -7.45 -11.10
C ILE A 91 -2.96 -6.65 -9.95
N MET A 92 -2.34 -7.32 -8.98
CA MET A 92 -1.68 -6.66 -7.86
C MET A 92 -0.53 -5.76 -8.34
N VAL A 93 0.36 -6.27 -9.19
CA VAL A 93 1.51 -5.52 -9.72
C VAL A 93 1.05 -4.29 -10.51
N PHE A 94 0.06 -4.44 -11.41
CA PHE A 94 -0.49 -3.31 -12.14
C PHE A 94 -0.97 -2.20 -11.20
N ASN A 95 -1.73 -2.56 -10.15
CA ASN A 95 -2.26 -1.57 -9.20
C ASN A 95 -1.20 -1.01 -8.25
N LEU A 96 -0.13 -1.75 -7.94
CA LEU A 96 1.03 -1.22 -7.22
C LEU A 96 1.71 -0.09 -8.00
N PHE A 97 1.94 -0.28 -9.31
CA PHE A 97 2.48 0.78 -10.17
C PHE A 97 1.48 1.89 -10.43
N PHE A 98 0.18 1.59 -10.49
CA PHE A 98 -0.85 2.61 -10.58
C PHE A 98 -0.83 3.57 -9.37
N GLY A 99 -0.35 3.12 -8.20
CA GLY A 99 -0.11 3.98 -7.04
C GLY A 99 0.84 5.16 -7.32
N THR A 100 1.72 5.06 -8.34
CA THR A 100 2.59 6.17 -8.77
C THR A 100 1.83 7.34 -9.41
N ILE A 101 0.52 7.20 -9.66
CA ILE A 101 -0.36 8.30 -10.06
C ILE A 101 -0.28 9.50 -9.09
N LEU A 102 0.18 9.27 -7.85
CA LEU A 102 0.50 10.32 -6.89
C LEU A 102 1.39 11.43 -7.47
N ILE A 103 2.23 11.15 -8.45
CA ILE A 103 3.11 12.14 -9.08
C ILE A 103 2.30 13.31 -9.66
N PHE A 104 1.05 13.07 -10.08
CA PHE A 104 0.19 14.12 -10.59
C PHE A 104 -0.27 15.13 -9.51
N LEU A 105 -0.09 14.80 -8.22
CA LEU A 105 -0.35 15.73 -7.12
C LEU A 105 0.67 16.89 -7.06
N VAL A 106 1.77 16.80 -7.82
CA VAL A 106 2.72 17.92 -8.00
C VAL A 106 2.03 19.11 -8.67
N PHE A 107 1.13 18.85 -9.62
CA PHE A 107 0.47 19.89 -10.39
C PHE A 107 -0.59 20.63 -9.58
N ASN A 108 -0.67 21.95 -9.83
CA ASN A 108 -1.71 22.81 -9.27
C ASN A 108 -3.00 22.64 -10.09
N VAL A 109 -3.81 21.67 -9.66
CA VAL A 109 -5.11 21.36 -10.29
C VAL A 109 -6.26 21.91 -9.44
N PRO A 110 -7.46 22.12 -10.01
CA PRO A 110 -8.65 22.45 -9.23
C PRO A 110 -8.95 21.37 -8.17
N PHE A 111 -9.54 21.77 -7.03
CA PHE A 111 -9.80 20.88 -5.89
C PHE A 111 -10.56 19.60 -6.28
N TRP A 112 -11.54 19.69 -7.15
CA TRP A 112 -12.30 18.52 -7.60
C TRP A 112 -11.48 17.52 -8.44
N VAL A 113 -10.54 18.05 -9.25
CA VAL A 113 -9.60 17.20 -9.98
C VAL A 113 -8.64 16.51 -9.01
N PHE A 114 -8.19 17.22 -7.97
CA PHE A 114 -7.40 16.62 -6.89
C PHE A 114 -8.16 15.49 -6.20
N CYS A 115 -9.44 15.70 -5.81
CA CYS A 115 -10.28 14.65 -5.23
C CYS A 115 -10.44 13.45 -6.17
N PHE A 116 -10.58 13.68 -7.48
CA PHE A 116 -10.66 12.60 -8.47
C PHE A 116 -9.35 11.81 -8.58
N LEU A 117 -8.20 12.47 -8.55
CA LEU A 117 -6.89 11.80 -8.53
C LEU A 117 -6.72 10.96 -7.27
N VAL A 118 -7.15 11.47 -6.12
CA VAL A 118 -7.14 10.75 -4.85
C VAL A 118 -8.11 9.56 -4.87
N PHE A 119 -9.28 9.70 -5.47
CA PHE A 119 -10.21 8.58 -5.72
C PHE A 119 -9.57 7.49 -6.59
N ALA A 120 -8.93 7.89 -7.69
CA ALA A 120 -8.25 6.95 -8.59
C ALA A 120 -7.12 6.21 -7.85
N TRP A 121 -6.32 6.94 -7.05
CA TRP A 121 -5.29 6.34 -6.20
C TRP A 121 -5.89 5.35 -5.19
N GLY A 122 -6.98 5.74 -4.51
CA GLY A 122 -7.73 4.87 -3.58
C GLY A 122 -8.23 3.60 -4.26
N SER A 123 -8.68 3.69 -5.52
CA SER A 123 -9.12 2.52 -6.29
C SER A 123 -7.97 1.53 -6.50
N GLY A 124 -6.78 1.98 -6.85
CA GLY A 124 -5.61 1.12 -6.94
C GLY A 124 -5.22 0.51 -5.59
N ALA A 125 -5.25 1.31 -4.53
CA ALA A 125 -4.96 0.85 -3.16
C ALA A 125 -5.92 -0.25 -2.70
N GLY A 126 -7.23 -0.12 -2.97
CA GLY A 126 -8.23 -1.12 -2.65
C GLY A 126 -7.93 -2.49 -3.28
N VAL A 127 -7.58 -2.50 -4.57
CA VAL A 127 -7.16 -3.73 -5.26
C VAL A 127 -5.92 -4.33 -4.63
N VAL A 128 -4.88 -3.51 -4.35
CA VAL A 128 -3.63 -3.99 -3.74
C VAL A 128 -3.88 -4.60 -2.37
N ILE A 129 -4.64 -3.94 -1.50
CA ILE A 129 -4.95 -4.42 -0.15
C ILE A 129 -5.73 -5.74 -0.22
N SER A 130 -6.74 -5.83 -1.08
CA SER A 130 -7.56 -7.04 -1.19
C SER A 130 -6.80 -8.21 -1.79
N MET A 131 -6.05 -7.98 -2.89
CA MET A 131 -5.28 -9.03 -3.53
C MET A 131 -4.13 -9.52 -2.65
N SER A 132 -3.38 -8.62 -2.02
CA SER A 132 -2.28 -9.00 -1.12
C SER A 132 -2.77 -9.84 0.06
N ARG A 133 -3.90 -9.46 0.66
CA ARG A 133 -4.52 -10.23 1.75
C ARG A 133 -5.00 -11.59 1.28
N THR A 134 -5.67 -11.64 0.12
CA THR A 134 -6.17 -12.90 -0.48
C THR A 134 -5.01 -13.84 -0.79
N ILE A 135 -3.95 -13.38 -1.44
CA ILE A 135 -2.75 -14.19 -1.73
C ILE A 135 -2.16 -14.71 -0.43
N THR A 136 -1.93 -13.83 0.55
CA THR A 136 -1.35 -14.23 1.83
C THR A 136 -2.19 -15.28 2.55
N GLN A 137 -3.52 -15.12 2.59
CA GLN A 137 -4.44 -16.08 3.22
C GLN A 137 -4.48 -17.43 2.51
N THR A 138 -4.45 -17.40 1.18
CA THR A 138 -4.60 -18.61 0.36
C THR A 138 -3.34 -19.48 0.37
N PHE A 139 -2.16 -18.86 0.34
CA PHE A 139 -0.89 -19.58 0.31
C PHE A 139 -0.30 -19.84 1.70
N ALA A 140 -0.88 -19.26 2.76
CA ALA A 140 -0.46 -19.54 4.13
C ALA A 140 -0.92 -20.92 4.58
N LYS A 141 0.02 -21.73 5.12
CA LYS A 141 -0.30 -23.01 5.76
C LYS A 141 -1.28 -22.77 6.92
N GLU A 142 -2.29 -23.61 7.07
CA GLU A 142 -3.33 -23.47 8.09
C GLU A 142 -2.76 -23.32 9.50
N THR A 143 -1.73 -24.11 9.82
CA THR A 143 -1.06 -24.13 11.14
C THR A 143 -0.35 -22.81 11.48
N HIS A 144 0.05 -21.98 10.47
CA HIS A 144 0.81 -20.75 10.66
C HIS A 144 0.08 -19.51 10.13
N ARG A 145 -1.16 -19.67 9.63
CA ARG A 145 -1.93 -18.60 8.95
C ARG A 145 -2.06 -17.34 9.80
N GLY A 146 -2.37 -17.48 11.07
CA GLY A 146 -2.50 -16.32 11.98
C GLY A 146 -1.18 -15.56 12.12
N ARG A 147 -0.05 -16.26 12.31
CA ARG A 147 1.28 -15.65 12.44
C ARG A 147 1.71 -14.93 11.14
N ILE A 148 1.47 -15.57 10.00
CA ILE A 148 1.79 -14.98 8.68
C ILE A 148 0.96 -13.71 8.42
N LEU A 149 -0.34 -13.72 8.75
CA LEU A 149 -1.20 -12.55 8.63
C LEU A 149 -0.80 -11.42 9.59
N SER A 150 -0.30 -11.74 10.77
CA SER A 150 0.25 -10.74 11.70
C SER A 150 1.48 -10.07 11.11
N ILE A 151 2.40 -10.83 10.49
CA ILE A 151 3.59 -10.28 9.82
C ILE A 151 3.21 -9.43 8.61
N TYR A 152 2.23 -9.87 7.82
CA TYR A 152 1.66 -9.08 6.73
C TYR A 152 1.12 -7.74 7.25
N SER A 153 0.37 -7.75 8.35
CA SER A 153 -0.16 -6.52 8.96
C SER A 153 0.96 -5.63 9.52
N LEU A 154 1.97 -6.21 10.15
CA LEU A 154 3.15 -5.48 10.60
C LEU A 154 3.90 -4.82 9.44
N ALA A 155 4.01 -5.49 8.29
CA ALA A 155 4.69 -4.93 7.12
C ALA A 155 4.03 -3.63 6.62
N ILE A 156 2.72 -3.49 6.69
CA ILE A 156 2.05 -2.25 6.27
C ILE A 156 1.99 -1.21 7.40
N PHE A 157 1.57 -1.63 8.60
CA PHE A 157 1.28 -0.69 9.70
C PHE A 157 2.52 -0.22 10.43
N SER A 158 3.60 -1.00 10.51
CA SER A 158 4.86 -0.56 11.13
C SER A 158 5.67 0.36 10.22
N PHE A 159 5.61 0.15 8.91
CA PHE A 159 6.30 1.00 7.95
C PHE A 159 5.54 2.29 7.61
N GLY A 160 4.24 2.36 7.86
CA GLY A 160 3.43 3.56 7.68
C GLY A 160 3.92 4.77 8.49
N PRO A 161 4.12 4.67 9.81
CA PRO A 161 4.68 5.75 10.63
C PRO A 161 6.08 6.18 10.18
N LEU A 162 6.95 5.23 9.78
CA LEU A 162 8.27 5.56 9.21
C LEU A 162 8.13 6.36 7.92
N GLY A 163 7.22 5.94 7.04
CA GLY A 163 6.89 6.68 5.82
C GLY A 163 6.36 8.08 6.13
N ALA A 164 5.53 8.24 7.16
CA ALA A 164 5.02 9.54 7.60
C ALA A 164 6.13 10.47 8.10
N LEU A 165 7.08 9.95 8.90
CA LEU A 165 8.24 10.71 9.36
C LEU A 165 9.12 11.17 8.19
N ILE A 166 9.43 10.26 7.25
CA ILE A 166 10.21 10.59 6.05
C ILE A 166 9.47 11.63 5.21
N CYS A 167 8.17 11.45 5.00
CA CYS A 167 7.33 12.38 4.26
C CYS A 167 7.33 13.78 4.89
N GLY A 168 7.13 13.88 6.20
CA GLY A 168 7.16 15.14 6.94
C GLY A 168 8.52 15.84 6.83
N PHE A 169 9.61 15.11 7.03
CA PHE A 169 10.97 15.63 6.89
C PHE A 169 11.24 16.18 5.47
N ILE A 170 10.83 15.45 4.43
CA ILE A 170 11.04 15.89 3.05
C ILE A 170 10.16 17.12 2.74
N ILE A 171 8.92 17.17 3.21
CA ILE A 171 8.05 18.32 2.99
C ILE A 171 8.62 19.59 3.64
N GLU A 172 9.09 19.48 4.88
CA GLU A 172 9.63 20.60 5.64
C GLU A 172 10.91 21.17 5.01
N ASN A 173 11.81 20.33 4.52
CA ASN A 173 13.11 20.76 4.02
C ASN A 173 13.15 21.01 2.51
N PHE A 174 12.33 20.31 1.73
CA PHE A 174 12.39 20.31 0.26
C PHE A 174 11.06 20.63 -0.41
N GLY A 175 9.99 20.75 0.35
CA GLY A 175 8.65 21.06 -0.14
C GLY A 175 7.86 19.85 -0.65
N ILE A 176 6.55 20.06 -0.79
CA ILE A 176 5.59 19.00 -1.13
C ILE A 176 5.82 18.37 -2.50
N ALA A 177 6.22 19.18 -3.51
CA ALA A 177 6.47 18.69 -4.87
C ALA A 177 7.60 17.65 -4.87
N ASN A 178 8.72 17.95 -4.19
CA ASN A 178 9.85 17.03 -4.08
C ASN A 178 9.48 15.77 -3.29
N ASN A 179 8.67 15.89 -2.23
CA ASN A 179 8.18 14.72 -1.50
C ASN A 179 7.40 13.76 -2.41
N VAL A 180 6.47 14.26 -3.18
CA VAL A 180 5.63 13.44 -4.08
C VAL A 180 6.48 12.79 -5.17
N ILE A 181 7.43 13.52 -5.75
CA ILE A 181 8.36 13.00 -6.78
C ILE A 181 9.23 11.90 -6.17
N ILE A 182 9.89 12.17 -5.04
CA ILE A 182 10.80 11.22 -4.39
C ILE A 182 10.05 9.96 -3.99
N SER A 183 8.88 10.08 -3.36
CA SER A 183 8.07 8.93 -2.95
C SER A 183 7.64 8.09 -4.14
N SER A 184 7.18 8.72 -5.24
CA SER A 184 6.73 8.01 -6.45
C SER A 184 7.89 7.31 -7.16
N LEU A 185 9.03 7.98 -7.30
CA LEU A 185 10.22 7.39 -7.93
C LEU A 185 10.81 6.25 -7.08
N THR A 186 10.90 6.44 -5.76
CA THR A 186 11.37 5.41 -4.83
C THR A 186 10.45 4.18 -4.88
N ALA A 187 9.13 4.38 -4.87
CA ALA A 187 8.18 3.29 -5.00
C ALA A 187 8.35 2.57 -6.35
N MET A 188 8.46 3.31 -7.45
CA MET A 188 8.62 2.74 -8.78
C MET A 188 9.90 1.89 -8.89
N ILE A 189 11.03 2.40 -8.39
CA ILE A 189 12.31 1.68 -8.40
C ILE A 189 12.24 0.44 -7.51
N ALA A 190 11.77 0.60 -6.27
CA ALA A 190 11.71 -0.52 -5.31
C ALA A 190 10.76 -1.63 -5.79
N LEU A 191 9.58 -1.27 -6.33
CA LEU A 191 8.63 -2.22 -6.89
C LEU A 191 9.18 -2.90 -8.15
N SER A 192 9.87 -2.16 -9.02
CA SER A 192 10.52 -2.75 -10.20
C SER A 192 11.58 -3.79 -9.83
N ILE A 193 12.43 -3.46 -8.85
CA ILE A 193 13.43 -4.39 -8.32
C ILE A 193 12.75 -5.64 -7.73
N LEU A 194 11.69 -5.44 -6.96
CA LEU A 194 10.93 -6.53 -6.34
C LEU A 194 10.32 -7.45 -7.41
N VAL A 195 9.64 -6.90 -8.41
CA VAL A 195 8.99 -7.66 -9.49
C VAL A 195 10.02 -8.42 -10.35
N ILE A 196 11.18 -7.80 -10.62
CA ILE A 196 12.25 -8.45 -11.41
C ILE A 196 12.89 -9.59 -10.61
N LYS A 197 13.11 -9.40 -9.29
CA LYS A 197 13.79 -10.39 -8.46
C LYS A 197 12.87 -11.49 -7.93
N THR A 198 11.56 -11.36 -8.08
CA THR A 198 10.58 -12.31 -7.56
C THR A 198 9.55 -12.70 -8.62
N ASP A 199 8.83 -13.78 -8.34
CA ASP A 199 7.75 -14.24 -9.23
C ASP A 199 6.38 -13.63 -8.88
N LEU A 200 6.36 -12.43 -8.25
CA LEU A 200 5.12 -11.76 -7.82
C LEU A 200 4.08 -11.69 -8.93
N TYR A 201 4.48 -11.28 -10.13
CA TYR A 201 3.57 -11.13 -11.28
C TYR A 201 3.05 -12.48 -11.84
N LYS A 202 3.69 -13.61 -11.49
CA LYS A 202 3.31 -14.95 -11.94
C LYS A 202 2.28 -15.62 -11.04
N ILE A 203 1.96 -15.06 -9.87
CA ILE A 203 1.03 -15.64 -8.91
C ILE A 203 -0.36 -15.74 -9.54
N LYS A 204 -0.91 -16.96 -9.52
CA LYS A 204 -2.25 -17.27 -10.05
C LYS A 204 -3.15 -17.74 -8.93
N SER A 205 -4.46 -17.61 -9.15
CA SER A 205 -5.46 -18.29 -8.33
C SER A 205 -5.20 -19.80 -8.32
N PRO A 206 -5.17 -20.45 -7.15
CA PRO A 206 -5.22 -21.91 -7.13
C PRO A 206 -6.53 -22.37 -7.79
N LYS A 207 -6.46 -23.50 -8.50
CA LYS A 207 -7.64 -24.12 -9.15
C LYS A 207 -8.59 -24.66 -8.12
#